data_bb381b2578a7e047bb83862548e8e247
#
_entry.id   bb381b2578a7e047bb83862548e8e247
#
_cell.length_a   1.000
_cell.length_b   1.000
_cell.length_c   1.000
_cell.angle_alpha   90.00
_cell.angle_beta   90.00
_cell.angle_gamma   90.00
#
_symmetry.space_group_name_H-M   'P 1'
#
loop_
_entity.id
_entity.type
_entity.pdbx_description
1 polymer ?
#
loop_
_entity_poly.entity_id
_entity_poly.type
_entity_poly.pdbx_seq_one_letter_code
_entity_poly.pdbx_strand_id
1 'polypeptide(L)'
;MQPQGSKVKIYCKITLILCAVCFAAYLVSFLLIRSGSDYFPAGSPLPKAAGALAIASVLWFLSALVLIPKNALPGNPPQGQKPCLIAGAPIIGSLVAGTIGFTYISPADLAAVLVGDRPIDATFLCTVLVILGTLCSVCYYALQAVHSPNTANATVILGAGPIALMTGLCGLTYFEFDHHMNAPAKLAMQLACVATMLFLTAELRALLNRHQPRRYLATACAALFANACALTGAAPALLYPDQAVHSTRILGLALLCLCNGMYVAYRLFAFSAHCNTPAPTDSPNTPEQTQGKDDQEDGCEQQDPMAS
;
A
#
# COMPACT_ATOMS: atom_id res chain seq x y z
N MET A 1 20.28 -1.41 -28.70
CA MET A 1 19.82 -0.87 -27.40
C MET A 1 18.65 -1.72 -26.92
N GLN A 2 18.75 -2.38 -25.74
CA GLN A 2 17.60 -3.10 -25.19
C GLN A 2 16.50 -2.07 -24.84
N PRO A 3 15.23 -2.33 -25.17
CA PRO A 3 14.15 -1.44 -24.84
C PRO A 3 14.10 -1.25 -23.31
N GLN A 4 14.09 -0.01 -22.86
CA GLN A 4 14.18 0.36 -21.44
C GLN A 4 13.10 -0.32 -20.57
N GLY A 5 11.93 -0.63 -21.14
CA GLY A 5 10.87 -1.40 -20.47
C GLY A 5 11.26 -2.84 -20.10
N SER A 6 12.23 -3.44 -20.80
CA SER A 6 12.74 -4.77 -20.48
C SER A 6 13.43 -4.82 -19.11
N LYS A 7 14.17 -3.76 -18.71
CA LYS A 7 14.84 -3.69 -17.41
C LYS A 7 13.86 -3.66 -16.23
N VAL A 8 12.75 -2.93 -16.36
CA VAL A 8 11.70 -2.86 -15.32
C VAL A 8 11.04 -4.23 -15.15
N LYS A 9 10.73 -4.92 -16.26
CA LYS A 9 10.17 -6.28 -16.19
C LYS A 9 11.11 -7.27 -15.51
N ILE A 10 12.38 -7.24 -15.86
CA ILE A 10 13.39 -8.11 -15.22
C ILE A 10 13.47 -7.80 -13.73
N TYR A 11 13.50 -6.51 -13.36
CA TYR A 11 13.52 -6.09 -11.98
C TYR A 11 12.30 -6.62 -11.20
N CYS A 12 11.08 -6.46 -11.74
CA CYS A 12 9.85 -6.97 -11.12
C CYS A 12 9.87 -8.51 -11.00
N LYS A 13 10.37 -9.24 -12.01
CA LYS A 13 10.50 -10.70 -11.95
C LYS A 13 11.46 -11.13 -10.84
N ILE A 14 12.63 -10.52 -10.76
CA ILE A 14 13.61 -10.82 -9.69
C ILE A 14 12.99 -10.52 -8.32
N THR A 15 12.29 -9.40 -8.18
CA THR A 15 11.58 -9.05 -6.94
C THR A 15 10.57 -10.13 -6.53
N LEU A 16 9.75 -10.61 -7.47
CA LEU A 16 8.78 -11.68 -7.20
C LEU A 16 9.46 -12.98 -6.76
N ILE A 17 10.57 -13.35 -7.41
CA ILE A 17 11.36 -14.54 -7.03
C ILE A 17 11.92 -14.36 -5.62
N LEU A 18 12.51 -13.19 -5.30
CA LEU A 18 13.01 -12.89 -3.97
C LEU A 18 11.89 -12.95 -2.92
N CYS A 19 10.73 -12.38 -3.19
CA CYS A 19 9.56 -12.45 -2.31
C CYS A 19 9.14 -13.90 -2.06
N ALA A 20 9.08 -14.75 -3.10
CA ALA A 20 8.70 -16.15 -2.97
C ALA A 20 9.73 -16.96 -2.16
N VAL A 21 11.02 -16.75 -2.41
CA VAL A 21 12.10 -17.45 -1.67
C VAL A 21 12.12 -17.01 -0.20
N CYS A 22 11.98 -15.71 0.07
CA CYS A 22 11.88 -15.20 1.44
C CYS A 22 10.64 -15.72 2.15
N PHE A 23 9.49 -15.72 1.48
CA PHE A 23 8.25 -16.28 2.01
C PHE A 23 8.46 -17.73 2.42
N ALA A 24 9.03 -18.57 1.56
CA ALA A 24 9.30 -19.96 1.88
C ALA A 24 10.28 -20.11 3.05
N ALA A 25 11.37 -19.33 3.07
CA ALA A 25 12.36 -19.37 4.15
C ALA A 25 11.77 -18.94 5.49
N TYR A 26 10.96 -17.88 5.51
CA TYR A 26 10.28 -17.43 6.73
C TYR A 26 9.19 -18.41 7.15
N LEU A 27 8.39 -18.94 6.22
CA LEU A 27 7.38 -19.94 6.52
C LEU A 27 8.00 -21.15 7.23
N VAL A 28 9.05 -21.73 6.66
CA VAL A 28 9.76 -22.86 7.31
C VAL A 28 10.35 -22.44 8.66
N SER A 29 10.88 -21.21 8.78
CA SER A 29 11.40 -20.70 10.05
C SER A 29 10.32 -20.60 11.12
N PHE A 30 9.12 -20.11 10.76
CA PHE A 30 7.98 -20.03 11.69
C PHE A 30 7.43 -21.39 12.06
N LEU A 31 7.47 -22.37 11.16
CA LEU A 31 7.08 -23.76 11.47
C LEU A 31 8.01 -24.44 12.48
N LEU A 32 9.23 -23.91 12.69
CA LEU A 32 10.15 -24.38 13.70
C LEU A 32 9.90 -23.78 15.09
N ILE A 33 9.02 -22.77 15.21
CA ILE A 33 8.64 -22.21 16.50
C ILE A 33 7.88 -23.29 17.28
N ARG A 34 8.39 -23.61 18.45
CA ARG A 34 7.74 -24.57 19.35
C ARG A 34 6.49 -23.96 19.95
N SER A 35 5.50 -24.80 20.17
CA SER A 35 4.31 -24.49 20.94
C SER A 35 4.66 -23.77 22.26
N GLY A 36 4.02 -22.61 22.49
CA GLY A 36 4.25 -21.78 23.69
C GLY A 36 5.53 -20.92 23.68
N SER A 37 6.23 -20.84 22.54
CA SER A 37 7.38 -19.92 22.36
C SER A 37 7.06 -18.86 21.30
N ASP A 38 7.39 -17.61 21.61
CA ASP A 38 7.27 -16.49 20.66
C ASP A 38 8.53 -16.32 19.78
N TYR A 39 9.57 -17.13 20.02
CA TYR A 39 10.88 -16.97 19.41
C TYR A 39 11.32 -18.18 18.60
N PHE A 40 12.17 -17.93 17.63
CA PHE A 40 12.84 -18.99 16.90
C PHE A 40 13.76 -19.81 17.81
N PRO A 41 13.93 -21.12 17.56
CA PRO A 41 14.83 -21.95 18.35
C PRO A 41 16.25 -21.39 18.36
N ALA A 42 16.85 -21.32 19.56
CA ALA A 42 18.21 -20.84 19.72
C ALA A 42 19.19 -21.71 18.92
N GLY A 43 20.11 -21.06 18.18
CA GLY A 43 21.10 -21.75 17.36
C GLY A 43 20.67 -22.22 15.99
N SER A 44 19.37 -22.13 15.63
CA SER A 44 18.90 -22.50 14.31
C SER A 44 19.55 -21.62 13.21
N PRO A 45 20.17 -22.20 12.18
CA PRO A 45 20.77 -21.45 11.07
C PRO A 45 19.71 -20.86 10.13
N LEU A 46 18.53 -21.46 10.04
CA LEU A 46 17.49 -21.09 9.07
C LEU A 46 16.91 -19.69 9.31
N PRO A 47 16.51 -19.27 10.55
CA PRO A 47 16.07 -17.91 10.79
C PRO A 47 17.16 -16.86 10.52
N LYS A 48 18.43 -17.19 10.76
CA LYS A 48 19.57 -16.31 10.43
C LYS A 48 19.71 -16.12 8.92
N ALA A 49 19.59 -17.21 8.16
CA ALA A 49 19.61 -17.18 6.70
C ALA A 49 18.41 -16.40 6.14
N ALA A 50 17.20 -16.62 6.69
CA ALA A 50 16.01 -15.86 6.31
C ALA A 50 16.19 -14.35 6.59
N GLY A 51 16.76 -13.99 7.73
CA GLY A 51 17.09 -12.59 8.08
C GLY A 51 18.11 -11.96 7.11
N ALA A 52 19.19 -12.67 6.78
CA ALA A 52 20.18 -12.20 5.81
C ALA A 52 19.54 -12.00 4.42
N LEU A 53 18.70 -12.93 4.00
CA LEU A 53 17.96 -12.83 2.74
C LEU A 53 16.99 -11.65 2.75
N ALA A 54 16.32 -11.36 3.87
CA ALA A 54 15.46 -10.19 4.03
C ALA A 54 16.25 -8.89 3.86
N ILE A 55 17.42 -8.77 4.48
CA ILE A 55 18.30 -7.61 4.34
C ILE A 55 18.73 -7.44 2.87
N ALA A 56 19.15 -8.52 2.21
CA ALA A 56 19.50 -8.50 0.79
C ALA A 56 18.33 -8.06 -0.09
N SER A 57 17.10 -8.49 0.24
CA SER A 57 15.88 -8.07 -0.47
C SER A 57 15.58 -6.59 -0.29
N VAL A 58 15.73 -6.05 0.91
CA VAL A 58 15.57 -4.59 1.16
C VAL A 58 16.61 -3.78 0.36
N LEU A 59 17.87 -4.20 0.35
CA LEU A 59 18.91 -3.57 -0.47
C LEU A 59 18.57 -3.64 -1.97
N TRP A 60 18.03 -4.76 -2.42
CA TRP A 60 17.54 -4.90 -3.79
C TRP A 60 16.42 -3.90 -4.09
N PHE A 61 15.42 -3.73 -3.21
CA PHE A 61 14.34 -2.76 -3.42
C PHE A 61 14.85 -1.32 -3.47
N LEU A 62 15.79 -0.97 -2.61
CA LEU A 62 16.44 0.34 -2.63
C LEU A 62 17.25 0.56 -3.91
N SER A 63 17.79 -0.50 -4.51
CA SER A 63 18.52 -0.40 -5.78
C SER A 63 17.67 0.15 -6.93
N ALA A 64 16.34 0.01 -6.87
CA ALA A 64 15.42 0.63 -7.85
C ALA A 64 15.62 2.14 -7.97
N LEU A 65 16.01 2.81 -6.89
CA LEU A 65 16.23 4.25 -6.87
C LEU A 65 17.44 4.66 -7.73
N VAL A 66 18.40 3.74 -7.91
CA VAL A 66 19.65 3.98 -8.63
C VAL A 66 19.65 3.32 -10.01
N LEU A 67 19.30 2.03 -10.07
CA LEU A 67 19.44 1.20 -11.27
C LEU A 67 18.40 1.48 -12.35
N ILE A 68 17.21 1.99 -11.97
CA ILE A 68 16.15 2.23 -12.93
C ILE A 68 16.21 3.68 -13.41
N PRO A 69 16.41 3.93 -14.73
CA PRO A 69 16.42 5.27 -15.27
C PRO A 69 15.05 5.95 -15.14
N LYS A 70 15.03 7.26 -14.85
CA LYS A 70 13.76 8.00 -14.70
C LYS A 70 12.86 7.88 -15.93
N ASN A 71 13.46 7.91 -17.10
CA ASN A 71 12.76 7.89 -18.40
C ASN A 71 12.26 6.48 -18.80
N ALA A 72 12.62 5.43 -18.05
CA ALA A 72 12.14 4.08 -18.31
C ALA A 72 10.76 3.77 -17.68
N LEU A 73 10.26 4.71 -16.88
CA LEU A 73 9.06 4.52 -16.08
C LEU A 73 7.94 5.43 -16.57
N PRO A 74 6.69 4.95 -16.58
CA PRO A 74 5.55 5.77 -16.98
C PRO A 74 5.41 6.99 -16.08
N GLY A 75 5.05 8.12 -16.65
CA GLY A 75 4.88 9.37 -15.92
C GLY A 75 3.80 9.30 -14.84
N ASN A 76 2.72 8.58 -15.08
CA ASN A 76 1.64 8.34 -14.12
C ASN A 76 1.37 6.84 -13.96
N PRO A 77 1.05 6.36 -12.75
CA PRO A 77 0.58 5.01 -12.59
C PRO A 77 -0.72 4.83 -13.37
N PRO A 78 -1.00 3.63 -13.89
CA PRO A 78 -2.21 3.37 -14.65
C PRO A 78 -3.43 3.66 -13.78
N GLN A 79 -4.13 4.74 -14.10
CA GLN A 79 -5.43 5.06 -13.55
C GLN A 79 -6.46 4.37 -14.45
N GLY A 80 -7.37 3.61 -13.88
CA GLY A 80 -8.56 3.20 -14.61
C GLY A 80 -8.51 1.92 -15.42
N GLN A 81 -7.75 0.95 -15.01
CA GLN A 81 -8.00 -0.39 -15.50
C GLN A 81 -9.17 -1.03 -14.74
N LYS A 82 -10.04 -1.68 -15.53
CA LYS A 82 -11.32 -2.32 -15.16
C LYS A 82 -11.46 -2.71 -13.68
N PRO A 83 -12.63 -2.48 -13.06
CA PRO A 83 -12.93 -2.97 -11.73
C PRO A 83 -12.69 -4.48 -11.73
N CYS A 84 -11.59 -4.89 -11.16
CA CYS A 84 -11.21 -6.29 -11.09
C CYS A 84 -11.62 -6.84 -9.73
N LEU A 85 -11.90 -8.13 -9.71
CA LEU A 85 -12.12 -8.88 -8.45
C LEU A 85 -11.04 -8.55 -7.39
N ILE A 86 -9.85 -8.20 -7.84
CA ILE A 86 -8.70 -7.81 -7.02
C ILE A 86 -8.90 -6.46 -6.32
N ALA A 87 -9.74 -5.55 -6.86
CA ALA A 87 -10.09 -4.31 -6.16
C ALA A 87 -10.97 -4.59 -4.92
N GLY A 88 -11.66 -5.71 -4.86
CA GLY A 88 -12.39 -6.15 -3.68
C GLY A 88 -11.50 -6.62 -2.53
N ALA A 89 -10.28 -7.11 -2.81
CA ALA A 89 -9.40 -7.61 -1.77
C ALA A 89 -9.08 -6.56 -0.69
N PRO A 90 -8.67 -5.31 -1.00
CA PRO A 90 -8.41 -4.31 0.02
C PRO A 90 -9.68 -3.87 0.77
N ILE A 91 -10.86 -3.96 0.17
CA ILE A 91 -12.14 -3.72 0.87
C ILE A 91 -12.34 -4.80 1.93
N ILE A 92 -12.19 -6.07 1.57
CA ILE A 92 -12.29 -7.20 2.50
C ILE A 92 -11.24 -7.06 3.61
N GLY A 93 -9.99 -6.78 3.25
CA GLY A 93 -8.91 -6.57 4.20
C GLY A 93 -9.21 -5.43 5.19
N SER A 94 -9.76 -4.31 4.70
CA SER A 94 -10.16 -3.18 5.54
C SER A 94 -11.29 -3.55 6.51
N LEU A 95 -12.31 -4.29 6.05
CA LEU A 95 -13.41 -4.75 6.91
C LEU A 95 -12.91 -5.71 7.99
N VAL A 96 -12.02 -6.64 7.64
CA VAL A 96 -11.38 -7.54 8.61
C VAL A 96 -10.56 -6.75 9.64
N ALA A 97 -9.81 -5.76 9.20
CA ALA A 97 -9.05 -4.88 10.09
C ALA A 97 -9.97 -4.11 11.05
N GLY A 98 -11.10 -3.61 10.57
CA GLY A 98 -12.12 -2.96 11.40
C GLY A 98 -12.68 -3.89 12.46
N THR A 99 -13.01 -5.14 12.10
CA THR A 99 -13.50 -6.14 13.07
C THR A 99 -12.44 -6.46 14.13
N ILE A 100 -11.18 -6.55 13.76
CA ILE A 100 -10.08 -6.71 14.71
C ILE A 100 -10.03 -5.51 15.67
N GLY A 101 -10.14 -4.28 15.15
CA GLY A 101 -10.19 -3.08 16.00
C GLY A 101 -11.24 -3.16 17.11
N PHE A 102 -12.43 -3.66 16.81
CA PHE A 102 -13.48 -3.88 17.82
C PHE A 102 -13.15 -4.95 18.87
N THR A 103 -12.17 -5.81 18.62
CA THR A 103 -11.74 -6.79 19.65
C THR A 103 -10.84 -6.18 20.73
N TYR A 104 -10.33 -4.96 20.52
CA TYR A 104 -9.47 -4.26 21.49
C TYR A 104 -10.24 -3.33 22.43
N ILE A 105 -11.47 -2.94 22.08
CA ILE A 105 -12.31 -2.08 22.90
C ILE A 105 -13.66 -2.75 23.09
N SER A 106 -14.03 -2.99 24.34
CA SER A 106 -15.39 -3.42 24.65
C SER A 106 -16.37 -2.24 24.53
N PRO A 107 -17.67 -2.49 24.24
CA PRO A 107 -18.69 -1.44 24.28
C PRO A 107 -18.75 -0.72 25.63
N ALA A 108 -18.47 -1.42 26.74
CA ALA A 108 -18.41 -0.86 28.07
C ALA A 108 -17.22 0.13 28.24
N ASP A 109 -16.05 -0.23 27.71
CA ASP A 109 -14.88 0.67 27.73
C ASP A 109 -15.14 1.93 26.90
N LEU A 110 -15.81 1.79 25.75
CA LEU A 110 -16.19 2.93 24.92
C LEU A 110 -17.16 3.86 25.68
N ALA A 111 -18.15 3.30 26.35
CA ALA A 111 -19.09 4.06 27.17
C ALA A 111 -18.37 4.77 28.33
N ALA A 112 -17.45 4.09 29.03
CA ALA A 112 -16.68 4.65 30.12
C ALA A 112 -15.79 5.84 29.67
N VAL A 113 -15.21 5.78 28.47
CA VAL A 113 -14.44 6.92 27.91
C VAL A 113 -15.37 8.08 27.56
N LEU A 114 -16.55 7.81 26.99
CA LEU A 114 -17.52 8.86 26.64
C LEU A 114 -18.10 9.58 27.86
N VAL A 115 -18.26 8.89 28.99
CA VAL A 115 -18.74 9.46 30.25
C VAL A 115 -17.60 10.15 31.04
N GLY A 116 -16.34 9.92 30.66
CA GLY A 116 -15.16 10.47 31.33
C GLY A 116 -14.65 9.64 32.50
N ASP A 117 -15.18 8.44 32.70
CA ASP A 117 -14.79 7.51 33.77
C ASP A 117 -13.46 6.81 33.48
N ARG A 118 -13.00 6.82 32.22
CA ARG A 118 -11.74 6.23 31.80
C ARG A 118 -10.91 7.23 30.97
N PRO A 119 -9.61 7.36 31.25
CA PRO A 119 -8.75 8.22 30.47
C PRO A 119 -8.56 7.68 29.04
N ILE A 120 -8.39 8.58 28.07
CA ILE A 120 -8.06 8.24 26.70
C ILE A 120 -6.62 7.73 26.68
N ASP A 121 -6.45 6.44 26.44
CA ASP A 121 -5.15 5.82 26.28
C ASP A 121 -4.73 5.66 24.80
N ALA A 122 -3.48 5.27 24.57
CA ALA A 122 -2.96 5.08 23.21
C ALA A 122 -3.68 3.96 22.45
N THR A 123 -4.11 2.91 23.14
CA THR A 123 -4.86 1.78 22.55
C THR A 123 -6.21 2.25 22.06
N PHE A 124 -6.90 3.10 22.84
CA PHE A 124 -8.16 3.72 22.43
C PHE A 124 -8.00 4.56 21.17
N LEU A 125 -6.99 5.44 21.13
CA LEU A 125 -6.71 6.28 19.95
C LEU A 125 -6.40 5.42 18.72
N CYS A 126 -5.57 4.40 18.86
CA CYS A 126 -5.27 3.48 17.75
C CYS A 126 -6.52 2.74 17.26
N THR A 127 -7.41 2.32 18.17
CA THR A 127 -8.67 1.65 17.79
C THR A 127 -9.61 2.61 17.04
N VAL A 128 -9.73 3.83 17.50
CA VAL A 128 -10.51 4.88 16.78
C VAL A 128 -9.95 5.09 15.38
N LEU A 129 -8.61 5.18 15.24
CA LEU A 129 -7.95 5.29 13.93
C LEU A 129 -8.25 4.09 13.04
N VAL A 130 -8.26 2.86 13.59
CA VAL A 130 -8.61 1.65 12.84
C VAL A 130 -10.05 1.70 12.36
N ILE A 131 -11.00 2.07 13.20
CA ILE A 131 -12.43 2.11 12.85
C ILE A 131 -12.69 3.18 11.78
N LEU A 132 -12.26 4.43 12.02
CA LEU A 132 -12.42 5.53 11.06
C LEU A 132 -11.65 5.26 9.77
N GLY A 133 -10.41 4.76 9.90
CA GLY A 133 -9.58 4.36 8.78
C GLY A 133 -10.22 3.26 7.94
N THR A 134 -10.91 2.30 8.57
CA THR A 134 -11.68 1.25 7.86
C THR A 134 -12.79 1.85 7.02
N LEU A 135 -13.63 2.71 7.59
CA LEU A 135 -14.74 3.34 6.87
C LEU A 135 -14.23 4.14 5.67
N CYS A 136 -13.23 4.99 5.88
CA CYS A 136 -12.62 5.76 4.80
C CYS A 136 -11.93 4.88 3.74
N SER A 137 -11.30 3.77 4.16
CA SER A 137 -10.64 2.83 3.23
C SER A 137 -11.63 2.13 2.34
N VAL A 138 -12.73 1.63 2.89
CA VAL A 138 -13.79 0.99 2.10
C VAL A 138 -14.34 1.95 1.06
N CYS A 139 -14.65 3.20 1.45
CA CYS A 139 -15.10 4.24 0.53
C CYS A 139 -14.03 4.57 -0.53
N TYR A 140 -12.75 4.68 -0.14
CA TYR A 140 -11.65 4.96 -1.05
C TYR A 140 -11.55 3.89 -2.15
N TYR A 141 -11.48 2.62 -1.77
CA TYR A 141 -11.36 1.53 -2.74
C TYR A 141 -12.62 1.34 -3.58
N ALA A 142 -13.80 1.58 -3.01
CA ALA A 142 -15.06 1.57 -3.76
C ALA A 142 -15.10 2.68 -4.82
N LEU A 143 -14.68 3.90 -4.48
CA LEU A 143 -14.58 5.01 -5.44
C LEU A 143 -13.54 4.75 -6.53
N GLN A 144 -12.41 4.13 -6.20
CA GLN A 144 -11.43 3.72 -7.20
C GLN A 144 -11.99 2.68 -8.17
N ALA A 145 -12.86 1.78 -7.72
CA ALA A 145 -13.50 0.79 -8.57
C ALA A 145 -14.53 1.39 -9.53
N VAL A 146 -15.26 2.44 -9.11
CA VAL A 146 -16.33 3.09 -9.93
C VAL A 146 -15.76 4.03 -10.99
N HIS A 147 -14.57 4.54 -10.81
CA HIS A 147 -13.83 5.37 -11.79
C HIS A 147 -14.64 6.51 -12.45
N SER A 148 -15.01 7.53 -11.65
CA SER A 148 -15.66 8.73 -12.16
C SER A 148 -14.74 9.95 -12.04
N PRO A 149 -14.57 10.78 -13.08
CA PRO A 149 -13.74 11.99 -13.03
C PRO A 149 -14.22 12.99 -11.96
N ASN A 150 -15.52 12.97 -11.65
CA ASN A 150 -16.11 13.88 -10.64
C ASN A 150 -15.73 13.49 -9.19
N THR A 151 -15.19 12.31 -8.97
CA THR A 151 -14.83 11.82 -7.61
C THR A 151 -13.36 12.02 -7.25
N ALA A 152 -12.55 12.65 -8.10
CA ALA A 152 -11.11 12.78 -7.92
C ALA A 152 -10.73 13.42 -6.55
N ASN A 153 -11.37 14.52 -6.16
CA ASN A 153 -11.11 15.19 -4.90
C ASN A 153 -11.50 14.34 -3.68
N ALA A 154 -12.66 13.68 -3.74
CA ALA A 154 -13.12 12.79 -2.68
C ALA A 154 -12.17 11.59 -2.52
N THR A 155 -11.70 11.02 -3.63
CA THR A 155 -10.74 9.92 -3.63
C THR A 155 -9.41 10.31 -2.99
N VAL A 156 -8.94 11.54 -3.20
CA VAL A 156 -7.72 12.04 -2.57
C VAL A 156 -7.88 12.18 -1.05
N ILE A 157 -9.00 12.77 -0.61
CA ILE A 157 -9.28 12.95 0.84
C ILE A 157 -9.42 11.59 1.52
N LEU A 158 -10.22 10.69 0.95
CA LEU A 158 -10.44 9.35 1.47
C LEU A 158 -9.19 8.46 1.40
N GLY A 159 -8.24 8.80 0.52
CA GLY A 159 -6.95 8.10 0.40
C GLY A 159 -6.07 8.19 1.67
N ALA A 160 -6.36 9.12 2.58
CA ALA A 160 -5.76 9.13 3.91
C ALA A 160 -6.29 8.00 4.81
N GLY A 161 -7.48 7.46 4.52
CA GLY A 161 -8.12 6.40 5.31
C GLY A 161 -7.29 5.12 5.40
N PRO A 162 -6.85 4.51 4.28
CA PRO A 162 -5.98 3.34 4.33
C PRO A 162 -4.67 3.58 5.09
N ILE A 163 -4.12 4.79 5.03
CA ILE A 163 -2.90 5.16 5.77
C ILE A 163 -3.23 5.22 7.27
N ALA A 164 -4.33 5.87 7.65
CA ALA A 164 -4.79 5.93 9.05
C ALA A 164 -5.09 4.52 9.60
N LEU A 165 -5.73 3.66 8.81
CA LEU A 165 -5.98 2.26 9.15
C LEU A 165 -4.68 1.51 9.49
N MET A 166 -3.67 1.60 8.60
CA MET A 166 -2.37 0.94 8.82
C MET A 166 -1.63 1.55 10.03
N THR A 167 -1.75 2.86 10.25
CA THR A 167 -1.15 3.53 11.41
C THR A 167 -1.78 3.02 12.71
N GLY A 168 -3.11 2.96 12.76
CA GLY A 168 -3.85 2.44 13.92
C GLY A 168 -3.49 0.98 14.22
N LEU A 169 -3.46 0.13 13.19
CA LEU A 169 -3.06 -1.29 13.34
C LEU A 169 -1.62 -1.45 13.79
N CYS A 170 -0.70 -0.65 13.26
CA CYS A 170 0.70 -0.64 13.72
C CYS A 170 0.78 -0.29 15.20
N GLY A 171 0.02 0.72 15.66
CA GLY A 171 -0.07 1.09 17.06
C GLY A 171 -0.70 -0.01 17.92
N LEU A 172 -1.82 -0.60 17.50
CA LEU A 172 -2.45 -1.68 18.23
C LEU A 172 -1.51 -2.88 18.40
N THR A 173 -0.84 -3.30 17.32
CA THR A 173 0.13 -4.40 17.40
C THR A 173 1.34 -4.02 18.28
N TYR A 174 1.71 -2.75 18.37
CA TYR A 174 2.78 -2.30 19.26
C TYR A 174 2.37 -2.38 20.73
N PHE A 175 1.18 -1.89 21.07
CA PHE A 175 0.65 -1.86 22.44
C PHE A 175 0.07 -3.19 22.92
N GLU A 176 0.00 -4.20 22.05
CA GLU A 176 -0.44 -5.53 22.43
C GLU A 176 0.57 -6.18 23.40
N PHE A 177 0.06 -6.60 24.54
CA PHE A 177 0.89 -7.21 25.61
C PHE A 177 0.95 -8.73 25.56
N ASP A 178 0.12 -9.37 24.75
CA ASP A 178 0.01 -10.83 24.67
C ASP A 178 1.24 -11.49 24.07
N HIS A 179 2.01 -10.75 23.26
CA HIS A 179 3.28 -11.19 22.70
C HIS A 179 4.42 -10.28 23.12
N HIS A 180 5.60 -10.84 23.30
CA HIS A 180 6.80 -10.05 23.58
C HIS A 180 7.06 -9.01 22.49
N MET A 181 7.57 -7.83 22.87
CA MET A 181 7.80 -6.73 21.92
C MET A 181 8.67 -7.13 20.73
N ASN A 182 9.64 -7.99 20.94
CA ASN A 182 10.58 -8.45 19.91
C ASN A 182 10.19 -9.77 19.26
N ALA A 183 8.96 -10.25 19.46
CA ALA A 183 8.49 -11.47 18.81
C ALA A 183 8.57 -11.31 17.28
N PRO A 184 9.15 -12.26 16.54
CA PRO A 184 9.33 -12.17 15.09
C PRO A 184 8.04 -11.92 14.32
N ALA A 185 6.94 -12.55 14.72
CA ALA A 185 5.63 -12.37 14.09
C ALA A 185 5.12 -10.94 14.27
N LYS A 186 5.24 -10.37 15.48
CA LYS A 186 4.83 -9.01 15.81
C LYS A 186 5.65 -7.98 15.01
N LEU A 187 6.97 -8.14 14.94
CA LEU A 187 7.85 -7.28 14.14
C LEU A 187 7.52 -7.36 12.65
N ALA A 188 7.28 -8.57 12.12
CA ALA A 188 6.91 -8.75 10.72
C ALA A 188 5.61 -8.02 10.38
N MET A 189 4.61 -8.08 11.28
CA MET A 189 3.34 -7.37 11.13
C MET A 189 3.51 -5.85 11.15
N GLN A 190 4.29 -5.32 12.10
CA GLN A 190 4.57 -3.88 12.17
C GLN A 190 5.30 -3.39 10.91
N LEU A 191 6.28 -4.14 10.43
CA LEU A 191 6.98 -3.84 9.18
C LEU A 191 6.04 -3.87 7.97
N ALA A 192 5.08 -4.81 7.93
CA ALA A 192 4.07 -4.87 6.88
C ALA A 192 3.16 -3.63 6.90
N CYS A 193 2.71 -3.19 8.07
CA CYS A 193 1.94 -1.96 8.23
C CYS A 193 2.73 -0.75 7.73
N VAL A 194 3.98 -0.58 8.17
CA VAL A 194 4.82 0.56 7.77
C VAL A 194 5.10 0.54 6.27
N ALA A 195 5.47 -0.60 5.70
CA ALA A 195 5.75 -0.72 4.28
C ALA A 195 4.50 -0.43 3.43
N THR A 196 3.33 -0.91 3.88
CA THR A 196 2.04 -0.62 3.22
C THR A 196 1.69 0.87 3.31
N MET A 197 1.92 1.54 4.45
CA MET A 197 1.74 2.99 4.58
C MET A 197 2.61 3.76 3.59
N LEU A 198 3.88 3.38 3.45
CA LEU A 198 4.80 4.03 2.50
C LEU A 198 4.32 3.85 1.06
N PHE A 199 3.85 2.66 0.69
CA PHE A 199 3.28 2.39 -0.62
C PHE A 199 2.01 3.23 -0.87
N LEU A 200 1.05 3.23 0.06
CA LEU A 200 -0.19 4.01 -0.04
C LEU A 200 0.08 5.51 -0.12
N THR A 201 1.09 6.00 0.60
CA THR A 201 1.54 7.39 0.49
C THR A 201 2.10 7.70 -0.90
N ALA A 202 2.86 6.77 -1.50
CA ALA A 202 3.36 6.93 -2.86
C ALA A 202 2.21 6.89 -3.89
N GLU A 203 1.20 6.06 -3.65
CA GLU A 203 0.00 5.98 -4.48
C GLU A 203 -0.84 7.28 -4.39
N LEU A 204 -1.04 7.82 -3.19
CA LEU A 204 -1.74 9.08 -2.98
C LEU A 204 -1.01 10.26 -3.65
N ARG A 205 0.33 10.29 -3.58
CA ARG A 205 1.13 11.28 -4.33
C ARG A 205 0.95 11.18 -5.83
N ALA A 206 0.78 9.96 -6.34
CA ALA A 206 0.50 9.74 -7.74
C ALA A 206 -0.86 10.31 -8.16
N LEU A 207 -1.89 10.15 -7.33
CA LEU A 207 -3.21 10.77 -7.54
C LEU A 207 -3.15 12.30 -7.53
N LEU A 208 -2.22 12.88 -6.77
CA LEU A 208 -1.97 14.33 -6.72
C LEU A 208 -1.06 14.83 -7.86
N ASN A 209 -0.81 14.05 -8.91
CA ASN A 209 0.11 14.35 -10.00
C ASN A 209 1.56 14.69 -9.55
N ARG A 210 1.94 14.25 -8.34
CA ARG A 210 3.32 14.38 -7.79
C ARG A 210 4.03 13.02 -7.82
N HIS A 211 3.84 12.29 -8.90
CA HIS A 211 4.33 10.92 -9.03
C HIS A 211 5.86 10.86 -9.09
N GLN A 212 6.42 9.95 -8.29
CA GLN A 212 7.84 9.60 -8.30
C GLN A 212 7.98 8.10 -8.59
N PRO A 213 8.08 7.71 -9.88
CA PRO A 213 7.93 6.32 -10.29
C PRO A 213 8.94 5.36 -9.66
N ARG A 214 10.17 5.81 -9.41
CA ARG A 214 11.19 4.99 -8.73
C ARG A 214 10.81 4.70 -7.28
N ARG A 215 10.33 5.71 -6.54
CA ARG A 215 9.88 5.54 -5.15
C ARG A 215 8.64 4.68 -5.09
N TYR A 216 7.71 4.88 -6.01
CA TYR A 216 6.52 4.04 -6.13
C TYR A 216 6.90 2.56 -6.30
N LEU A 217 7.82 2.25 -7.23
CA LEU A 217 8.28 0.89 -7.46
C LEU A 217 8.98 0.31 -6.23
N ALA A 218 9.90 1.06 -5.60
CA ALA A 218 10.62 0.61 -4.42
C ALA A 218 9.68 0.34 -3.24
N THR A 219 8.72 1.24 -2.96
CA THR A 219 7.76 1.07 -1.86
C THR A 219 6.77 -0.06 -2.14
N ALA A 220 6.34 -0.25 -3.40
CA ALA A 220 5.48 -1.37 -3.78
C ALA A 220 6.18 -2.72 -3.58
N CYS A 221 7.45 -2.83 -4.00
CA CYS A 221 8.24 -4.04 -3.78
C CYS A 221 8.45 -4.32 -2.28
N ALA A 222 8.76 -3.30 -1.50
CA ALA A 222 8.91 -3.42 -0.05
C ALA A 222 7.60 -3.82 0.64
N ALA A 223 6.46 -3.24 0.24
CA ALA A 223 5.15 -3.57 0.78
C ALA A 223 4.75 -5.02 0.44
N LEU A 224 4.95 -5.44 -0.82
CA LEU A 224 4.67 -6.83 -1.21
C LEU A 224 5.49 -7.82 -0.38
N PHE A 225 6.78 -7.56 -0.25
CA PHE A 225 7.69 -8.39 0.53
C PHE A 225 7.30 -8.46 2.01
N ALA A 226 7.06 -7.30 2.65
CA ALA A 226 6.72 -7.22 4.07
C ALA A 226 5.38 -7.93 4.38
N ASN A 227 4.35 -7.75 3.52
CA ASN A 227 3.09 -8.46 3.66
C ASN A 227 3.24 -9.98 3.48
N ALA A 228 4.08 -10.42 2.54
CA ALA A 228 4.38 -11.84 2.36
C ALA A 228 5.08 -12.43 3.60
N CYS A 229 6.06 -11.73 4.17
CA CYS A 229 6.74 -12.17 5.40
C CYS A 229 5.78 -12.19 6.60
N ALA A 230 4.94 -11.15 6.76
CA ALA A 230 3.98 -11.08 7.85
C ALA A 230 2.93 -12.20 7.80
N LEU A 231 2.50 -12.57 6.59
CA LEU A 231 1.58 -13.70 6.39
C LEU A 231 2.14 -15.00 6.96
N THR A 232 3.46 -15.23 6.87
CA THR A 232 4.08 -16.44 7.42
C THR A 232 4.04 -16.50 8.95
N GLY A 233 3.94 -15.35 9.62
CA GLY A 233 3.82 -15.25 11.08
C GLY A 233 2.53 -15.86 11.63
N ALA A 234 1.51 -16.08 10.79
CA ALA A 234 0.27 -16.77 11.18
C ALA A 234 0.40 -18.31 11.16
N ALA A 235 1.47 -18.86 10.60
CA ALA A 235 1.63 -20.32 10.46
C ALA A 235 1.54 -21.06 11.81
N PRO A 236 2.18 -20.60 12.93
CA PRO A 236 2.01 -21.26 14.23
C PRO A 236 0.56 -21.28 14.72
N ALA A 237 -0.19 -20.19 14.51
CA ALA A 237 -1.61 -20.12 14.93
C ALA A 237 -2.51 -21.08 14.13
N LEU A 238 -2.17 -21.36 12.87
CA LEU A 238 -2.88 -22.34 12.04
C LEU A 238 -2.57 -23.77 12.45
N LEU A 239 -1.34 -24.06 12.87
CA LEU A 239 -0.90 -25.41 13.22
C LEU A 239 -1.29 -25.81 14.67
N TYR A 240 -1.34 -24.83 15.57
CA TYR A 240 -1.59 -25.04 16.98
C TYR A 240 -2.74 -24.14 17.50
N PRO A 241 -3.95 -24.29 16.95
CA PRO A 241 -5.08 -23.40 17.26
C PRO A 241 -5.48 -23.41 18.74
N ASP A 242 -5.33 -24.55 19.42
CA ASP A 242 -5.71 -24.72 20.83
C ASP A 242 -4.77 -23.96 21.80
N GLN A 243 -3.61 -23.52 21.33
CA GLN A 243 -2.59 -22.85 22.14
C GLN A 243 -2.46 -21.36 21.83
N ALA A 244 -3.09 -20.90 20.77
CA ALA A 244 -3.07 -19.50 20.38
C ALA A 244 -4.25 -18.75 21.04
N VAL A 245 -4.00 -18.15 22.19
CA VAL A 245 -4.99 -17.36 22.96
C VAL A 245 -5.67 -16.28 22.11
N HIS A 246 -5.06 -15.86 21.01
CA HIS A 246 -5.58 -14.84 20.08
C HIS A 246 -5.51 -15.28 18.61
N SER A 247 -5.73 -16.57 18.34
CA SER A 247 -5.68 -17.12 16.97
C SER A 247 -6.52 -16.31 15.97
N THR A 248 -7.69 -15.83 16.39
CA THR A 248 -8.60 -15.04 15.54
C THR A 248 -7.99 -13.71 15.12
N ARG A 249 -7.29 -12.99 16.00
CA ARG A 249 -6.61 -11.73 15.69
C ARG A 249 -5.46 -11.96 14.71
N ILE A 250 -4.63 -12.95 14.98
CA ILE A 250 -3.48 -13.31 14.12
C ILE A 250 -3.96 -13.72 12.73
N LEU A 251 -5.01 -14.54 12.64
CA LEU A 251 -5.58 -14.95 11.36
C LEU A 251 -6.22 -13.78 10.61
N GLY A 252 -6.89 -12.88 11.31
CA GLY A 252 -7.46 -11.67 10.72
C GLY A 252 -6.36 -10.75 10.17
N LEU A 253 -5.27 -10.54 10.93
CA LEU A 253 -4.12 -9.75 10.47
C LEU A 253 -3.42 -10.42 9.29
N ALA A 254 -3.31 -11.75 9.27
CA ALA A 254 -2.77 -12.50 8.14
C ALA A 254 -3.64 -12.33 6.88
N LEU A 255 -4.97 -12.39 7.02
CA LEU A 255 -5.89 -12.14 5.91
C LEU A 255 -5.77 -10.72 5.38
N LEU A 256 -5.61 -9.73 6.26
CA LEU A 256 -5.32 -8.35 5.85
C LEU A 256 -4.00 -8.26 5.05
N CYS A 257 -2.94 -8.90 5.52
CA CYS A 257 -1.66 -8.92 4.80
C CYS A 257 -1.78 -9.61 3.44
N LEU A 258 -2.57 -10.69 3.35
CA LEU A 258 -2.86 -11.34 2.08
C LEU A 258 -3.59 -10.38 1.12
N CYS A 259 -4.65 -9.71 1.59
CA CYS A 259 -5.41 -8.75 0.79
C CYS A 259 -4.55 -7.58 0.32
N ASN A 260 -3.74 -7.00 1.21
CA ASN A 260 -2.82 -5.93 0.86
C ASN A 260 -1.74 -6.40 -0.12
N GLY A 261 -1.17 -7.58 0.10
CA GLY A 261 -0.19 -8.19 -0.80
C GLY A 261 -0.75 -8.40 -2.21
N MET A 262 -1.98 -8.90 -2.32
CA MET A 262 -2.68 -9.06 -3.59
C MET A 262 -2.91 -7.71 -4.30
N TYR A 263 -3.34 -6.69 -3.57
CA TYR A 263 -3.52 -5.35 -4.11
C TYR A 263 -2.21 -4.76 -4.62
N VAL A 264 -1.15 -4.81 -3.82
CA VAL A 264 0.17 -4.31 -4.21
C VAL A 264 0.73 -5.06 -5.42
N ALA A 265 0.59 -6.39 -5.46
CA ALA A 265 1.00 -7.21 -6.60
C ALA A 265 0.26 -6.78 -7.88
N TYR A 266 -1.06 -6.62 -7.81
CA TYR A 266 -1.84 -6.13 -8.93
C TYR A 266 -1.37 -4.77 -9.44
N ARG A 267 -1.11 -3.81 -8.53
CA ARG A 267 -0.59 -2.48 -8.89
C ARG A 267 0.79 -2.55 -9.54
N LEU A 268 1.66 -3.45 -9.05
CA LEU A 268 2.96 -3.70 -9.66
C LEU A 268 2.84 -4.29 -11.07
N PHE A 269 1.93 -5.26 -11.28
CA PHE A 269 1.68 -5.82 -12.60
C PHE A 269 1.15 -4.77 -13.58
N ALA A 270 0.16 -3.99 -13.16
CA ALA A 270 -0.39 -2.91 -13.95
C ALA A 270 0.70 -1.88 -14.33
N PHE A 271 1.54 -1.50 -13.37
CA PHE A 271 2.66 -0.59 -13.59
C PHE A 271 3.68 -1.15 -14.59
N SER A 272 4.04 -2.44 -14.46
CA SER A 272 5.00 -3.08 -15.38
C SER A 272 4.45 -3.24 -16.80
N ALA A 273 3.14 -3.43 -16.95
CA ALA A 273 2.49 -3.52 -18.25
C ALA A 273 2.55 -2.19 -19.01
N HIS A 274 2.32 -1.06 -18.33
CA HIS A 274 2.37 0.29 -18.91
C HIS A 274 3.77 0.72 -19.34
N CYS A 275 4.83 0.15 -18.75
CA CYS A 275 6.20 0.42 -19.19
C CYS A 275 6.50 -0.04 -20.63
N ASN A 276 5.60 -0.79 -21.27
CA ASN A 276 5.78 -1.30 -22.62
C ASN A 276 4.86 -0.67 -23.68
N THR A 277 3.94 0.17 -23.26
CA THR A 277 3.10 0.90 -24.23
C THR A 277 4.01 1.95 -24.86
N PRO A 278 4.27 1.90 -26.17
CA PRO A 278 4.97 2.98 -26.85
C PRO A 278 4.21 4.27 -26.56
N ALA A 279 4.95 5.35 -26.27
CA ALA A 279 4.34 6.68 -26.19
C ALA A 279 3.47 6.87 -27.43
N PRO A 280 2.25 7.42 -27.29
CA PRO A 280 1.45 7.77 -28.47
C PRO A 280 2.38 8.56 -29.38
N THR A 281 2.65 8.03 -30.55
CA THR A 281 3.30 8.80 -31.60
C THR A 281 2.37 9.97 -31.85
N ASP A 282 2.79 11.16 -31.42
CA ASP A 282 2.12 12.40 -31.81
C ASP A 282 1.95 12.30 -33.31
N SER A 283 0.72 12.18 -33.74
CA SER A 283 0.38 12.16 -35.15
C SER A 283 0.86 13.49 -35.70
N PRO A 284 1.81 13.51 -36.65
CA PRO A 284 2.22 14.76 -37.28
C PRO A 284 1.16 15.12 -38.32
N ASN A 285 -0.04 15.48 -37.91
CA ASN A 285 -1.08 16.04 -38.78
C ASN A 285 -2.06 16.89 -37.98
N THR A 286 -1.53 17.98 -37.41
CA THR A 286 -2.35 19.18 -37.31
C THR A 286 -2.04 19.94 -38.57
N PRO A 287 -2.99 20.11 -39.51
CA PRO A 287 -2.80 21.02 -40.66
C PRO A 287 -2.52 22.40 -40.07
N GLU A 288 -1.35 22.95 -40.43
CA GLU A 288 -1.10 24.39 -40.31
C GLU A 288 -2.33 25.12 -40.76
N GLN A 289 -3.09 25.67 -39.83
CA GLN A 289 -4.01 26.73 -40.14
C GLN A 289 -3.17 27.88 -40.68
N THR A 290 -3.12 27.94 -42.00
CA THR A 290 -2.67 29.08 -42.76
C THR A 290 -3.46 30.30 -42.24
N GLN A 291 -2.79 31.08 -41.40
CA GLN A 291 -3.25 32.42 -41.03
C GLN A 291 -3.25 33.25 -42.32
N GLY A 292 -4.44 33.32 -42.94
CA GLY A 292 -4.75 34.26 -43.97
C GLY A 292 -4.52 35.66 -43.41
N LYS A 293 -3.47 36.28 -43.90
CA LYS A 293 -3.23 37.70 -43.86
C LYS A 293 -4.30 38.33 -44.77
N ASP A 294 -5.36 38.85 -44.21
CA ASP A 294 -6.17 39.86 -44.89
C ASP A 294 -5.94 41.19 -44.21
N ASP A 295 -5.13 41.98 -44.91
CA ASP A 295 -5.07 43.43 -44.77
C ASP A 295 -6.46 43.99 -45.07
N GLN A 296 -7.03 44.71 -44.13
CA GLN A 296 -8.01 45.73 -44.46
C GLN A 296 -7.85 46.92 -43.53
N GLU A 297 -7.40 47.97 -44.19
CA GLU A 297 -7.31 49.36 -43.77
C GLU A 297 -8.70 49.96 -43.41
N ASP A 298 -8.57 51.09 -42.76
CA ASP A 298 -9.45 52.24 -42.69
C ASP A 298 -10.67 52.23 -41.78
N GLY A 299 -10.70 53.28 -40.96
CA GLY A 299 -11.90 53.87 -40.38
C GLY A 299 -11.65 54.61 -39.06
N CYS A 300 -11.07 55.81 -39.17
CA CYS A 300 -11.23 56.90 -38.19
C CYS A 300 -12.72 57.06 -37.80
N GLU A 301 -13.00 57.18 -36.52
CA GLU A 301 -13.81 58.32 -36.07
C GLU A 301 -13.71 58.48 -34.53
N GLN A 302 -13.29 59.71 -34.19
CA GLN A 302 -13.36 60.33 -32.87
C GLN A 302 -14.81 60.41 -32.39
N GLN A 303 -15.04 60.21 -31.10
CA GLN A 303 -15.86 61.10 -30.25
C GLN A 303 -15.83 60.70 -28.78
N ASP A 304 -15.06 61.43 -27.98
CA ASP A 304 -15.42 61.83 -26.61
C ASP A 304 -16.50 62.92 -26.66
N PRO A 305 -17.14 63.39 -25.56
CA PRO A 305 -17.04 63.01 -24.14
C PRO A 305 -18.38 63.09 -23.35
N MET A 306 -18.24 62.92 -22.04
CA MET A 306 -19.02 63.53 -20.91
C MET A 306 -20.26 62.82 -20.36
N ALA A 307 -20.11 62.62 -19.06
CA ALA A 307 -20.96 63.01 -17.94
C ALA A 307 -22.24 62.19 -17.61
N SER A 308 -22.26 61.56 -16.52
CA SER A 308 -22.81 61.90 -15.19
C SER A 308 -22.74 60.69 -14.27
#